data_f588323add72f2f18549122653461285
#
_entry.id   f588323add72f2f18549122653461285
#
_cell.length_a   1.000
_cell.length_b   1.000
_cell.length_c   1.000
_cell.angle_alpha   90.00
_cell.angle_beta   90.00
_cell.angle_gamma   90.00
#
_symmetry.space_group_name_H-M   'P 1'
#
loop_
_entity.id
_entity.type
_entity.pdbx_description
1 polymer ?
#
loop_
_entity_poly.entity_id
_entity_poly.type
_entity_poly.pdbx_seq_one_letter_code
_entity_poly.pdbx_strand_id
1 'polypeptide(L)'
;MTTVFEIIGGFILLLFGAEYLVRGAVSLATRLKVSPMIIGMTIVAYGTTAPELVVSLEGALIGQPGISVGNVIGSNIANILLILGTSALIFPINCNPRALYRDGSVMLGSAFLFVGLALEGTINRVQGILMIGALVTYSIYAFWTERKQHRVASANGDVIAQEAEEFSEGPKSTWLAIISVVGGIAAVVFGARLLVAGAVTTAREFGVGEEVIGLTMVAIGTSLPELATAVVAAYRKHSDVAIGNIIGANIYNLLAIMGVVSIVTPLKVPPQILKFDLWFMLGVTIVLLASITLKRGISRPVAIGFLGTYAAYTALQFYGVESLPF
;
A
#
# COMPACT_ATOMS: atom_id res chain seq x y z
N MET A 1 2.01 27.56 17.54
CA MET A 1 3.35 27.38 16.91
C MET A 1 3.71 25.90 16.76
N THR A 2 3.45 25.03 17.73
CA THR A 2 3.69 23.58 17.64
C THR A 2 3.02 22.95 16.42
N THR A 3 1.75 23.27 16.18
CA THR A 3 0.95 22.75 15.06
C THR A 3 1.55 23.05 13.68
N VAL A 4 2.07 24.26 13.50
CA VAL A 4 2.75 24.64 12.24
C VAL A 4 4.05 23.83 12.05
N PHE A 5 4.81 23.61 13.12
CA PHE A 5 6.00 22.76 13.07
C PHE A 5 5.66 21.30 12.78
N GLU A 6 4.55 20.79 13.34
CA GLU A 6 4.06 19.43 13.07
C GLU A 6 3.68 19.27 11.60
N ILE A 7 2.93 20.20 11.02
CA ILE A 7 2.51 20.15 9.62
C ILE A 7 3.72 20.29 8.68
N ILE A 8 4.53 21.35 8.85
CA ILE A 8 5.67 21.61 7.95
C ILE A 8 6.75 20.55 8.14
N GLY A 9 7.10 20.22 9.39
CA GLY A 9 8.10 19.20 9.70
C GLY A 9 7.67 17.81 9.23
N GLY A 10 6.39 17.46 9.42
CA GLY A 10 5.80 16.23 8.92
C GLY A 10 5.86 16.13 7.39
N PHE A 11 5.50 17.21 6.69
CA PHE A 11 5.56 17.26 5.23
C PHE A 11 6.99 17.14 4.69
N ILE A 12 7.94 17.83 5.31
CA ILE A 12 9.37 17.74 4.96
C ILE A 12 9.88 16.31 5.16
N LEU A 13 9.59 15.71 6.31
CA LEU A 13 10.00 14.33 6.60
C LEU A 13 9.38 13.32 5.64
N LEU A 14 8.11 13.49 5.26
CA LEU A 14 7.46 12.66 4.25
C LEU A 14 8.18 12.73 2.91
N LEU A 15 8.45 13.94 2.39
CA LEU A 15 9.07 14.11 1.08
C LEU A 15 10.52 13.61 1.06
N PHE A 16 11.35 14.04 2.02
CA PHE A 16 12.74 13.59 2.07
C PHE A 16 12.85 12.11 2.44
N GLY A 17 12.02 11.64 3.38
CA GLY A 17 11.96 10.23 3.75
C GLY A 17 11.61 9.34 2.55
N ALA A 18 10.59 9.70 1.77
CA ALA A 18 10.22 8.99 0.56
C ALA A 18 11.32 9.03 -0.51
N GLU A 19 12.00 10.16 -0.67
CA GLU A 19 13.13 10.29 -1.59
C GLU A 19 14.28 9.34 -1.23
N TYR A 20 14.71 9.33 0.05
CA TYR A 20 15.77 8.42 0.51
C TYR A 20 15.33 6.95 0.45
N LEU A 21 14.07 6.67 0.77
CA LEU A 21 13.49 5.33 0.69
C LEU A 21 13.54 4.80 -0.75
N VAL A 22 13.04 5.57 -1.72
CA VAL A 22 13.00 5.15 -3.13
C VAL A 22 14.42 4.94 -3.67
N ARG A 23 15.34 5.88 -3.46
CA ARG A 23 16.74 5.75 -3.90
C ARG A 23 17.44 4.56 -3.25
N GLY A 24 17.22 4.36 -1.94
CA GLY A 24 17.75 3.22 -1.21
C GLY A 24 17.20 1.89 -1.71
N ALA A 25 15.89 1.83 -1.98
CA ALA A 25 15.22 0.65 -2.49
C ALA A 25 15.76 0.23 -3.87
N VAL A 26 15.88 1.18 -4.80
CA VAL A 26 16.44 0.94 -6.13
C VAL A 26 17.90 0.46 -6.04
N SER A 27 18.76 1.15 -5.26
CA SER A 27 20.14 0.73 -5.05
C SER A 27 20.24 -0.66 -4.41
N LEU A 28 19.36 -1.00 -3.47
CA LEU A 28 19.33 -2.31 -2.82
C LEU A 28 18.89 -3.40 -3.80
N ALA A 29 17.89 -3.13 -4.64
CA ALA A 29 17.43 -4.04 -5.69
C ALA A 29 18.57 -4.44 -6.63
N THR A 30 19.30 -3.47 -7.16
CA THR A 30 20.45 -3.68 -8.05
C THR A 30 21.52 -4.54 -7.38
N ARG A 31 21.83 -4.29 -6.09
CA ARG A 31 22.85 -5.04 -5.34
C ARG A 31 22.43 -6.45 -5.00
N LEU A 32 21.16 -6.66 -4.67
CA LEU A 32 20.60 -7.99 -4.40
C LEU A 32 20.30 -8.77 -5.67
N LYS A 33 20.47 -8.13 -6.84
CA LYS A 33 20.18 -8.71 -8.17
C LYS A 33 18.73 -9.19 -8.24
N VAL A 34 17.81 -8.31 -7.85
CA VAL A 34 16.36 -8.49 -7.95
C VAL A 34 15.76 -7.24 -8.58
N SER A 35 14.53 -7.35 -9.12
CA SER A 35 13.88 -6.17 -9.70
C SER A 35 13.51 -5.14 -8.61
N PRO A 36 13.49 -3.82 -8.95
CA PRO A 36 13.01 -2.79 -8.05
C PRO A 36 11.59 -3.03 -7.57
N MET A 37 10.76 -3.69 -8.39
CA MET A 37 9.39 -4.08 -8.04
C MET A 37 9.35 -5.01 -6.82
N ILE A 38 10.25 -6.01 -6.74
CA ILE A 38 10.34 -6.93 -5.58
C ILE A 38 10.69 -6.20 -4.30
N ILE A 39 11.65 -5.25 -4.35
CA ILE A 39 11.99 -4.45 -3.17
C ILE A 39 10.80 -3.55 -2.77
N GLY A 40 10.11 -2.96 -3.75
CA GLY A 40 8.88 -2.21 -3.53
C GLY A 40 7.81 -3.07 -2.84
N MET A 41 7.54 -4.25 -3.39
CA MET A 41 6.53 -5.18 -2.85
C MET A 41 6.88 -5.78 -1.49
N THR A 42 8.14 -5.86 -1.12
CA THR A 42 8.56 -6.48 0.13
C THR A 42 8.97 -5.45 1.16
N ILE A 43 10.19 -4.98 1.09
CA ILE A 43 10.78 -4.12 2.14
C ILE A 43 10.05 -2.79 2.28
N VAL A 44 9.75 -2.15 1.13
CA VAL A 44 9.07 -0.84 1.14
C VAL A 44 7.63 -1.01 1.62
N ALA A 45 6.86 -1.91 1.01
CA ALA A 45 5.46 -2.13 1.37
C ALA A 45 5.31 -2.52 2.84
N TYR A 46 6.10 -3.50 3.34
CA TYR A 46 6.07 -3.90 4.74
C TYR A 46 6.40 -2.75 5.69
N GLY A 47 7.37 -1.90 5.31
CA GLY A 47 7.76 -0.75 6.15
C GLY A 47 6.71 0.35 6.19
N THR A 48 6.06 0.64 5.06
CA THR A 48 5.05 1.69 4.98
C THR A 48 3.70 1.26 5.56
N THR A 49 3.33 -0.04 5.51
CA THR A 49 2.08 -0.57 6.11
C THR A 49 2.17 -0.85 7.61
N ALA A 50 3.28 -0.53 8.26
CA ALA A 50 3.42 -0.68 9.71
C ALA A 50 2.38 0.13 10.53
N PRO A 51 2.03 1.37 10.17
CA PRO A 51 0.96 2.12 10.84
C PRO A 51 -0.40 1.42 10.77
N GLU A 52 -0.75 0.84 9.62
CA GLU A 52 -2.00 0.10 9.43
C GLU A 52 -2.08 -1.11 10.37
N LEU A 53 -0.96 -1.83 10.56
CA LEU A 53 -0.90 -2.95 11.50
C LEU A 53 -1.17 -2.47 12.92
N VAL A 54 -0.57 -1.37 13.35
CA VAL A 54 -0.77 -0.80 14.69
C VAL A 54 -2.21 -0.41 14.90
N VAL A 55 -2.81 0.36 13.99
CA VAL A 55 -4.21 0.81 14.10
C VAL A 55 -5.18 -0.37 14.10
N SER A 56 -4.95 -1.37 13.22
CA SER A 56 -5.81 -2.55 13.15
C SER A 56 -5.69 -3.41 14.42
N LEU A 57 -4.49 -3.56 14.97
CA LEU A 57 -4.27 -4.31 16.20
C LEU A 57 -4.89 -3.60 17.41
N GLU A 58 -4.70 -2.29 17.53
CA GLU A 58 -5.32 -1.48 18.60
C GLU A 58 -6.84 -1.56 18.52
N GLY A 59 -7.45 -1.37 17.34
CA GLY A 59 -8.89 -1.49 17.14
C GLY A 59 -9.45 -2.84 17.61
N ALA A 60 -8.73 -3.92 17.31
CA ALA A 60 -9.10 -5.26 17.73
C ALA A 60 -8.99 -5.45 19.26
N LEU A 61 -7.89 -4.97 19.88
CA LEU A 61 -7.63 -5.11 21.31
C LEU A 61 -8.62 -4.31 22.18
N ILE A 62 -9.11 -3.16 21.70
CA ILE A 62 -10.14 -2.38 22.40
C ILE A 62 -11.56 -2.90 22.13
N GLY A 63 -11.70 -4.05 21.46
CA GLY A 63 -13.00 -4.66 21.18
C GLY A 63 -13.80 -3.98 20.07
N GLN A 64 -13.15 -3.25 19.17
CA GLN A 64 -13.75 -2.61 18.00
C GLN A 64 -13.24 -3.23 16.69
N PRO A 65 -13.61 -4.47 16.36
CA PRO A 65 -13.13 -5.17 15.16
C PRO A 65 -13.50 -4.46 13.86
N GLY A 66 -14.54 -3.65 13.85
CA GLY A 66 -14.92 -2.81 12.71
C GLY A 66 -13.81 -1.83 12.30
N ILE A 67 -13.07 -1.27 13.26
CA ILE A 67 -11.91 -0.40 12.99
C ILE A 67 -10.81 -1.21 12.27
N SER A 68 -10.50 -2.41 12.78
CA SER A 68 -9.48 -3.28 12.18
C SER A 68 -9.79 -3.66 10.73
N VAL A 69 -10.99 -4.22 10.52
CA VAL A 69 -11.41 -4.71 9.20
C VAL A 69 -11.61 -3.53 8.23
N GLY A 70 -12.24 -2.46 8.70
CA GLY A 70 -12.47 -1.25 7.93
C GLY A 70 -11.18 -0.55 7.50
N ASN A 71 -10.19 -0.45 8.41
CA ASN A 71 -8.87 0.10 8.09
C ASN A 71 -8.19 -0.68 6.96
N VAL A 72 -8.14 -2.00 7.06
CA VAL A 72 -7.49 -2.85 6.04
C VAL A 72 -8.18 -2.77 4.69
N ILE A 73 -9.51 -2.87 4.65
CA ILE A 73 -10.27 -2.78 3.40
C ILE A 73 -10.19 -1.38 2.80
N GLY A 74 -10.35 -0.35 3.64
CA GLY A 74 -10.25 1.04 3.23
C GLY A 74 -8.87 1.38 2.66
N SER A 75 -7.79 0.92 3.31
CA SER A 75 -6.42 1.09 2.81
C SER A 75 -6.18 0.37 1.47
N ASN A 76 -6.76 -0.83 1.26
CA ASN A 76 -6.66 -1.51 -0.04
C ASN A 76 -7.36 -0.72 -1.15
N ILE A 77 -8.55 -0.18 -0.89
CA ILE A 77 -9.28 0.66 -1.84
C ILE A 77 -8.51 1.96 -2.12
N ALA A 78 -8.03 2.62 -1.06
CA ALA A 78 -7.25 3.85 -1.17
C ALA A 78 -5.94 3.66 -1.93
N ASN A 79 -5.23 2.58 -1.67
CA ASN A 79 -3.99 2.23 -2.37
C ASN A 79 -4.20 2.14 -3.89
N ILE A 80 -5.27 1.52 -4.33
CA ILE A 80 -5.58 1.37 -5.75
C ILE A 80 -6.12 2.67 -6.34
N LEU A 81 -7.16 3.23 -5.75
CA LEU A 81 -7.89 4.34 -6.36
C LEU A 81 -7.23 5.70 -6.10
N LEU A 82 -6.83 5.97 -4.86
CA LEU A 82 -6.25 7.26 -4.49
C LEU A 82 -4.76 7.30 -4.81
N ILE A 83 -3.99 6.34 -4.32
CA ILE A 83 -2.52 6.41 -4.37
C ILE A 83 -2.01 6.14 -5.78
N LEU A 84 -2.41 5.02 -6.41
CA LEU A 84 -2.04 4.78 -7.82
C LEU A 84 -2.67 5.81 -8.76
N GLY A 85 -3.91 6.25 -8.49
CA GLY A 85 -4.56 7.31 -9.24
C GLY A 85 -3.73 8.60 -9.20
N THR A 86 -3.33 9.06 -8.03
CA THR A 86 -2.49 10.26 -7.86
C THR A 86 -1.13 10.10 -8.53
N SER A 87 -0.46 8.97 -8.29
CA SER A 87 0.85 8.68 -8.86
C SER A 87 0.83 8.64 -10.39
N ALA A 88 -0.18 7.98 -10.98
CA ALA A 88 -0.33 7.88 -12.43
C ALA A 88 -0.78 9.19 -13.10
N LEU A 89 -1.45 10.08 -12.36
CA LEU A 89 -1.79 11.42 -12.83
C LEU A 89 -0.54 12.29 -12.99
N ILE A 90 0.38 12.20 -12.01
CA ILE A 90 1.68 12.89 -12.04
C ILE A 90 2.54 12.31 -13.16
N PHE A 91 2.77 11.02 -13.13
CA PHE A 91 3.55 10.32 -14.15
C PHE A 91 2.86 9.00 -14.53
N PRO A 92 2.45 8.82 -15.81
CA PRO A 92 1.82 7.57 -16.25
C PRO A 92 2.67 6.35 -15.91
N ILE A 93 2.05 5.36 -15.29
CA ILE A 93 2.73 4.17 -14.81
C ILE A 93 2.75 3.13 -15.93
N ASN A 94 3.93 2.84 -16.45
CA ASN A 94 4.16 1.76 -17.40
C ASN A 94 4.72 0.56 -16.64
N CYS A 95 4.21 -0.62 -16.89
CA CYS A 95 4.56 -1.82 -16.14
C CYS A 95 5.04 -2.95 -17.06
N ASN A 96 6.00 -3.73 -16.56
CA ASN A 96 6.35 -4.99 -17.19
C ASN A 96 5.19 -5.99 -17.00
N PRO A 97 4.52 -6.44 -18.09
CA PRO A 97 3.35 -7.29 -17.97
C PRO A 97 3.60 -8.59 -17.20
N ARG A 98 4.77 -9.22 -17.37
CA ARG A 98 5.05 -10.55 -16.80
C ARG A 98 5.14 -10.57 -15.28
N ALA A 99 5.90 -9.63 -14.70
CA ALA A 99 6.01 -9.53 -13.24
C ALA A 99 4.66 -9.17 -12.63
N LEU A 100 3.96 -8.24 -13.27
CA LEU A 100 2.67 -7.78 -12.81
C LEU A 100 1.57 -8.84 -12.90
N TYR A 101 1.57 -9.72 -13.91
CA TYR A 101 0.65 -10.85 -13.97
C TYR A 101 0.82 -11.80 -12.78
N ARG A 102 2.07 -12.10 -12.41
CA ARG A 102 2.35 -12.95 -11.26
C ARG A 102 1.83 -12.34 -9.97
N ASP A 103 2.30 -11.13 -9.66
CA ASP A 103 2.09 -10.51 -8.35
C ASP A 103 0.68 -9.92 -8.23
N GLY A 104 0.14 -9.39 -9.32
CA GLY A 104 -1.26 -9.00 -9.41
C GLY A 104 -2.23 -10.17 -9.27
N SER A 105 -1.89 -11.37 -9.80
CA SER A 105 -2.69 -12.57 -9.59
C SER A 105 -2.70 -12.99 -8.12
N VAL A 106 -1.58 -12.84 -7.41
CA VAL A 106 -1.52 -13.13 -5.98
C VAL A 106 -2.31 -12.11 -5.18
N MET A 107 -2.24 -10.81 -5.54
CA MET A 107 -3.06 -9.77 -4.91
C MET A 107 -4.56 -10.09 -5.09
N LEU A 108 -4.99 -10.47 -6.29
CA LEU A 108 -6.37 -10.86 -6.55
C LEU A 108 -6.74 -12.14 -5.79
N GLY A 109 -5.87 -13.14 -5.79
CA GLY A 109 -6.05 -14.38 -5.03
C GLY A 109 -6.17 -14.12 -3.53
N SER A 110 -5.38 -13.19 -2.99
CA SER A 110 -5.46 -12.74 -1.59
C SER A 110 -6.79 -12.06 -1.29
N ALA A 111 -7.29 -11.24 -2.22
CA ALA A 111 -8.60 -10.61 -2.09
C ALA A 111 -9.74 -11.63 -2.12
N PHE A 112 -9.71 -12.60 -3.04
CA PHE A 112 -10.71 -13.69 -3.04
C PHE A 112 -10.65 -14.57 -1.79
N LEU A 113 -9.44 -14.92 -1.34
CA LEU A 113 -9.26 -15.68 -0.10
C LEU A 113 -9.86 -14.92 1.08
N PHE A 114 -9.53 -13.65 1.21
CA PHE A 114 -10.03 -12.81 2.31
C PHE A 114 -11.56 -12.67 2.26
N VAL A 115 -12.12 -12.39 1.08
CA VAL A 115 -13.58 -12.32 0.89
C VAL A 115 -14.22 -13.65 1.31
N GLY A 116 -13.71 -14.79 0.84
CA GLY A 116 -14.23 -16.11 1.19
C GLY A 116 -14.24 -16.39 2.70
N LEU A 117 -13.14 -16.02 3.38
CA LEU A 117 -13.04 -16.18 4.84
C LEU A 117 -13.95 -15.20 5.59
N ALA A 118 -14.08 -13.97 5.12
CA ALA A 118 -14.90 -12.94 5.74
C ALA A 118 -16.41 -13.24 5.66
N LEU A 119 -16.86 -13.93 4.61
CA LEU A 119 -18.27 -14.32 4.44
C LEU A 119 -18.81 -15.22 5.58
N GLU A 120 -17.95 -15.89 6.34
CA GLU A 120 -18.33 -16.61 7.56
C GLU A 120 -18.75 -15.65 8.70
N GLY A 121 -18.59 -14.33 8.52
CA GLY A 121 -18.96 -13.29 9.50
C GLY A 121 -17.97 -13.12 10.63
N THR A 122 -17.00 -14.02 10.81
CA THR A 122 -15.94 -13.91 11.82
C THR A 122 -14.66 -14.55 11.31
N ILE A 123 -13.58 -13.78 11.30
CA ILE A 123 -12.25 -14.28 10.96
C ILE A 123 -11.60 -14.82 12.23
N ASN A 124 -11.40 -16.12 12.29
CA ASN A 124 -10.88 -16.83 13.45
C ASN A 124 -9.34 -17.01 13.38
N ARG A 125 -8.74 -17.53 14.47
CA ARG A 125 -7.29 -17.72 14.58
C ARG A 125 -6.72 -18.70 13.53
N VAL A 126 -7.46 -19.74 13.17
CA VAL A 126 -7.02 -20.74 12.18
C VAL A 126 -6.94 -20.08 10.80
N GLN A 127 -7.94 -19.28 10.45
CA GLN A 127 -7.95 -18.49 9.23
C GLN A 127 -6.81 -17.48 9.20
N GLY A 128 -6.48 -16.87 10.35
CA GLY A 128 -5.29 -16.01 10.50
C GLY A 128 -3.98 -16.73 10.21
N ILE A 129 -3.80 -17.93 10.76
CA ILE A 129 -2.62 -18.77 10.49
C ILE A 129 -2.55 -19.14 9.01
N LEU A 130 -3.68 -19.44 8.39
CA LEU A 130 -3.78 -19.74 6.95
C LEU A 130 -3.33 -18.55 6.09
N MET A 131 -3.78 -17.33 6.42
CA MET A 131 -3.37 -16.10 5.72
C MET A 131 -1.86 -15.85 5.86
N ILE A 132 -1.29 -15.97 7.06
CA ILE A 132 0.16 -15.85 7.26
C ILE A 132 0.91 -16.94 6.49
N GLY A 133 0.43 -18.17 6.52
CA GLY A 133 1.02 -19.28 5.74
C GLY A 133 1.03 -18.99 4.23
N ALA A 134 -0.06 -18.46 3.70
CA ALA A 134 -0.15 -18.03 2.30
C ALA A 134 0.85 -16.92 1.97
N LEU A 135 0.98 -15.91 2.84
CA LEU A 135 1.95 -14.83 2.67
C LEU A 135 3.40 -15.33 2.67
N VAL A 136 3.76 -16.19 3.63
CA VAL A 136 5.11 -16.76 3.72
C VAL A 136 5.44 -17.59 2.47
N THR A 137 4.49 -18.43 2.05
CA THR A 137 4.63 -19.25 0.84
C THR A 137 4.83 -18.38 -0.40
N TYR A 138 4.01 -17.34 -0.54
CA TYR A 138 4.15 -16.37 -1.64
C TYR A 138 5.51 -15.66 -1.59
N SER A 139 5.92 -15.16 -0.42
CA SER A 139 7.18 -14.41 -0.29
C SER A 139 8.39 -15.26 -0.67
N ILE A 140 8.41 -16.52 -0.24
CA ILE A 140 9.45 -17.48 -0.61
C ILE A 140 9.41 -17.73 -2.14
N TYR A 141 8.25 -18.01 -2.70
CA TYR A 141 8.08 -18.25 -4.13
C TYR A 141 8.52 -17.03 -4.98
N ALA A 142 8.08 -15.83 -4.61
CA ALA A 142 8.43 -14.60 -5.31
C ALA A 142 9.94 -14.37 -5.32
N PHE A 143 10.60 -14.50 -4.16
CA PHE A 143 12.05 -14.33 -4.04
C PHE A 143 12.83 -15.35 -4.89
N TRP A 144 12.45 -16.64 -4.84
CA TRP A 144 13.14 -17.67 -5.60
C TRP A 144 12.96 -17.54 -7.11
N THR A 145 11.75 -17.20 -7.54
CA THR A 145 11.42 -17.01 -8.97
C THR A 145 12.19 -15.82 -9.55
N GLU A 146 12.23 -14.72 -8.83
CA GLU A 146 12.93 -13.52 -9.24
C GLU A 146 14.45 -13.76 -9.36
N ARG A 147 15.03 -14.39 -8.35
CA ARG A 147 16.46 -14.72 -8.35
C ARG A 147 16.84 -15.65 -9.51
N LYS A 148 15.94 -16.56 -9.89
CA LYS A 148 16.14 -17.44 -11.05
C LYS A 148 16.07 -16.66 -12.36
N GLN A 149 15.10 -15.77 -12.52
CA GLN A 149 14.95 -14.93 -13.71
C GLN A 149 16.16 -14.00 -13.90
N HIS A 150 16.63 -13.39 -12.83
CA HIS A 150 17.81 -12.52 -12.86
C HIS A 150 19.09 -13.28 -13.27
N ARG A 151 19.26 -14.53 -12.83
CA ARG A 151 20.38 -15.38 -13.26
C ARG A 151 20.36 -15.68 -14.76
N VAL A 152 19.17 -15.93 -15.30
CA VAL A 152 19.00 -16.24 -16.74
C VAL A 152 19.23 -14.97 -17.59
N ALA A 153 18.71 -13.84 -17.17
CA ALA A 153 18.92 -12.56 -17.86
C ALA A 153 20.39 -12.12 -17.84
N SER A 154 21.09 -12.33 -16.70
CA SER A 154 22.54 -12.07 -16.59
C SER A 154 23.39 -12.96 -17.51
N ALA A 155 22.98 -14.21 -17.73
CA ALA A 155 23.68 -15.13 -18.62
C ALA A 155 23.52 -14.75 -20.11
N ASN A 156 22.44 -14.07 -20.47
CA ASN A 156 22.13 -13.64 -21.84
C ASN A 156 22.70 -12.26 -22.21
N GLY A 157 23.32 -11.54 -21.27
CA GLY A 157 24.01 -10.24 -21.53
C GLY A 157 23.12 -9.03 -21.77
N ASP A 158 21.79 -9.17 -21.74
CA ASP A 158 20.89 -8.20 -22.38
C ASP A 158 20.24 -7.13 -21.48
N VAL A 159 20.33 -7.21 -20.15
CA VAL A 159 19.47 -6.33 -19.33
C VAL A 159 20.21 -5.53 -18.25
N ILE A 160 21.34 -5.99 -17.76
CA ILE A 160 21.95 -5.44 -16.53
C ILE A 160 22.69 -4.12 -16.76
N ALA A 161 23.21 -3.88 -17.96
CA ALA A 161 23.98 -2.67 -18.25
C ALA A 161 23.08 -1.44 -18.41
N GLN A 162 21.91 -1.58 -19.04
CA GLN A 162 20.97 -0.47 -19.24
C GLN A 162 20.27 -0.06 -17.94
N GLU A 163 19.82 -1.03 -17.13
CA GLU A 163 19.22 -0.73 -15.82
C GLU A 163 20.24 -0.16 -14.83
N ALA A 164 21.51 -0.60 -14.89
CA ALA A 164 22.56 -0.10 -13.99
C ALA A 164 22.98 1.36 -14.29
N GLU A 165 22.92 1.82 -15.54
CA GLU A 165 23.20 3.22 -15.90
C GLU A 165 22.06 4.16 -15.48
N GLU A 166 20.81 3.73 -15.58
CA GLU A 166 19.63 4.51 -15.19
C GLU A 166 19.53 4.70 -13.65
N PHE A 167 20.18 3.81 -12.88
CA PHE A 167 20.15 3.79 -11.41
C PHE A 167 21.40 4.38 -10.74
N SER A 168 22.23 5.12 -11.44
CA SER A 168 23.51 5.67 -10.93
C SER A 168 23.38 6.71 -9.79
N GLU A 169 22.17 7.18 -9.50
CA GLU A 169 21.92 8.22 -8.47
C GLU A 169 21.73 7.68 -7.03
N GLY A 170 21.80 6.37 -6.82
CA GLY A 170 21.59 5.75 -5.51
C GLY A 170 22.84 5.67 -4.63
N PRO A 171 22.69 5.29 -3.34
CA PRO A 171 23.80 5.10 -2.41
C PRO A 171 24.87 4.15 -2.93
N LYS A 172 26.16 4.57 -2.87
CA LYS A 172 27.29 3.84 -3.44
C LYS A 172 27.68 2.57 -2.68
N SER A 173 27.18 2.31 -1.48
CA SER A 173 27.46 1.09 -0.70
C SER A 173 26.16 0.40 -0.26
N THR A 174 26.22 -0.93 -0.06
CA THR A 174 25.07 -1.71 0.45
C THR A 174 24.59 -1.21 1.81
N TRP A 175 25.54 -0.84 2.69
CA TRP A 175 25.21 -0.33 4.00
C TRP A 175 24.48 1.01 3.94
N LEU A 176 24.95 1.92 3.08
CA LEU A 176 24.26 3.19 2.86
C LEU A 176 22.88 3.00 2.23
N ALA A 177 22.71 2.02 1.34
CA ALA A 177 21.40 1.67 0.78
C ALA A 177 20.44 1.16 1.87
N ILE A 178 20.91 0.29 2.78
CA ILE A 178 20.13 -0.18 3.92
C ILE A 178 19.75 0.98 4.85
N ILE A 179 20.71 1.84 5.20
CA ILE A 179 20.44 3.02 6.04
C ILE A 179 19.41 3.93 5.37
N SER A 180 19.53 4.14 4.04
CA SER A 180 18.58 4.97 3.29
C SER A 180 17.17 4.37 3.30
N VAL A 181 17.04 3.05 3.18
CA VAL A 181 15.74 2.36 3.25
C VAL A 181 15.16 2.45 4.67
N VAL A 182 15.92 2.04 5.68
CA VAL A 182 15.43 2.02 7.08
C VAL A 182 15.16 3.43 7.59
N GLY A 183 16.07 4.37 7.34
CA GLY A 183 15.91 5.77 7.69
C GLY A 183 14.77 6.44 6.92
N GLY A 184 14.61 6.10 5.63
CA GLY A 184 13.50 6.55 4.80
C GLY A 184 12.15 6.05 5.32
N ILE A 185 12.02 4.77 5.65
CA ILE A 185 10.80 4.21 6.27
C ILE A 185 10.49 4.94 7.58
N ALA A 186 11.48 5.07 8.47
CA ALA A 186 11.29 5.77 9.72
C ALA A 186 10.85 7.23 9.51
N ALA A 187 11.45 7.93 8.56
CA ALA A 187 11.12 9.32 8.24
C ALA A 187 9.70 9.46 7.66
N VAL A 188 9.26 8.60 6.73
CA VAL A 188 7.90 8.69 6.17
C VAL A 188 6.85 8.34 7.22
N VAL A 189 7.08 7.32 8.05
CA VAL A 189 6.13 6.92 9.10
C VAL A 189 6.03 8.02 10.18
N PHE A 190 7.16 8.54 10.64
CA PHE A 190 7.16 9.61 11.64
C PHE A 190 6.63 10.93 11.07
N GLY A 191 6.98 11.26 9.82
CA GLY A 191 6.47 12.42 9.10
C GLY A 191 4.95 12.38 8.91
N ALA A 192 4.39 11.21 8.57
CA ALA A 192 2.95 11.00 8.47
C ALA A 192 2.25 11.25 9.82
N ARG A 193 2.79 10.70 10.92
CA ARG A 193 2.25 10.90 12.27
C ARG A 193 2.24 12.39 12.66
N LEU A 194 3.32 13.10 12.42
CA LEU A 194 3.40 14.55 12.70
C LEU A 194 2.39 15.32 11.86
N LEU A 195 2.31 15.06 10.56
CA LEU A 195 1.40 15.75 9.65
C LEU A 195 -0.07 15.54 10.08
N VAL A 196 -0.44 14.30 10.41
CA VAL A 196 -1.79 13.97 10.88
C VAL A 196 -2.08 14.64 12.22
N ALA A 197 -1.15 14.62 13.17
CA ALA A 197 -1.33 15.28 14.48
C ALA A 197 -1.58 16.79 14.32
N GLY A 198 -0.79 17.47 13.51
CA GLY A 198 -0.98 18.88 13.21
C GLY A 198 -2.28 19.17 12.46
N ALA A 199 -2.64 18.33 11.48
CA ALA A 199 -3.88 18.46 10.74
C ALA A 199 -5.13 18.28 11.64
N VAL A 200 -5.13 17.26 12.51
CA VAL A 200 -6.19 16.99 13.50
C VAL A 200 -6.33 18.16 14.46
N THR A 201 -5.24 18.68 15.00
CA THR A 201 -5.26 19.84 15.90
C THR A 201 -5.87 21.06 15.21
N THR A 202 -5.45 21.32 13.96
CA THR A 202 -5.99 22.43 13.15
C THR A 202 -7.49 22.24 12.91
N ALA A 203 -7.92 21.05 12.51
CA ALA A 203 -9.34 20.76 12.24
C ALA A 203 -10.21 21.00 13.49
N ARG A 204 -9.73 20.61 14.68
CA ARG A 204 -10.41 20.87 15.97
C ARG A 204 -10.53 22.37 16.24
N GLU A 205 -9.47 23.14 15.98
CA GLU A 205 -9.50 24.61 16.14
C GLU A 205 -10.53 25.26 15.22
N PHE A 206 -10.79 24.67 14.03
CA PHE A 206 -11.84 25.11 13.09
C PHE A 206 -13.24 24.54 13.42
N GLY A 207 -13.39 23.79 14.51
CA GLY A 207 -14.68 23.25 14.96
C GLY A 207 -15.15 22.04 14.18
N VAL A 208 -14.25 21.32 13.47
CA VAL A 208 -14.59 20.07 12.77
C VAL A 208 -14.86 18.98 13.81
N GLY A 209 -15.98 18.26 13.66
CA GLY A 209 -16.38 17.22 14.59
C GLY A 209 -15.42 16.02 14.60
N GLU A 210 -15.26 15.39 15.77
CA GLU A 210 -14.35 14.26 15.98
C GLU A 210 -14.65 13.06 15.04
N GLU A 211 -15.92 12.85 14.71
CA GLU A 211 -16.34 11.80 13.77
C GLU A 211 -15.78 12.04 12.37
N VAL A 212 -15.83 13.29 11.88
CA VAL A 212 -15.30 13.67 10.57
C VAL A 212 -13.77 13.55 10.57
N ILE A 213 -13.11 13.98 11.65
CA ILE A 213 -11.66 13.86 11.82
C ILE A 213 -11.25 12.39 11.77
N GLY A 214 -11.93 11.52 12.53
CA GLY A 214 -11.62 10.09 12.56
C GLY A 214 -11.84 9.41 11.21
N LEU A 215 -12.97 9.68 10.55
CA LEU A 215 -13.30 9.07 9.25
C LEU A 215 -12.42 9.53 8.08
N THR A 216 -11.84 10.74 8.19
CA THR A 216 -11.04 11.29 7.08
C THR A 216 -9.55 11.34 7.40
N MET A 217 -9.16 12.12 8.39
CA MET A 217 -7.76 12.43 8.64
C MET A 217 -6.97 11.24 9.20
N VAL A 218 -7.59 10.45 10.08
CA VAL A 218 -6.93 9.27 10.64
C VAL A 218 -6.89 8.16 9.60
N ALA A 219 -7.99 7.93 8.87
CA ALA A 219 -8.05 6.88 7.85
C ALA A 219 -7.08 7.13 6.68
N ILE A 220 -6.99 8.38 6.18
CA ILE A 220 -6.02 8.74 5.14
C ILE A 220 -4.60 8.78 5.71
N GLY A 221 -4.48 9.15 6.98
CA GLY A 221 -3.19 9.35 7.64
C GLY A 221 -2.31 8.11 7.72
N THR A 222 -2.89 6.93 7.89
CA THR A 222 -2.13 5.68 7.89
C THR A 222 -1.52 5.37 6.52
N SER A 223 -2.22 5.72 5.44
CA SER A 223 -1.76 5.50 4.06
C SER A 223 -0.92 6.65 3.46
N LEU A 224 -0.58 7.67 4.25
CA LEU A 224 0.33 8.75 3.83
C LEU A 224 1.75 8.28 3.50
N PRO A 225 2.35 7.32 4.23
CA PRO A 225 3.64 6.75 3.86
C PRO A 225 3.63 6.13 2.46
N GLU A 226 2.60 5.33 2.15
CA GLU A 226 2.41 4.73 0.83
C GLU A 226 2.24 5.80 -0.24
N LEU A 227 1.40 6.80 0.01
CA LEU A 227 1.15 7.90 -0.92
C LEU A 227 2.43 8.67 -1.22
N ALA A 228 3.16 9.08 -0.19
CA ALA A 228 4.42 9.83 -0.37
C ALA A 228 5.44 9.01 -1.16
N THR A 229 5.61 7.73 -0.81
CA THR A 229 6.55 6.83 -1.47
C THR A 229 6.17 6.60 -2.94
N ALA A 230 4.89 6.32 -3.23
CA ALA A 230 4.42 6.08 -4.58
C ALA A 230 4.49 7.34 -5.46
N VAL A 231 4.15 8.52 -4.92
CA VAL A 231 4.27 9.80 -5.63
C VAL A 231 5.72 10.13 -5.96
N VAL A 232 6.64 9.98 -4.99
CA VAL A 232 8.07 10.23 -5.22
C VAL A 232 8.64 9.22 -6.22
N ALA A 233 8.29 7.94 -6.11
CA ALA A 233 8.71 6.92 -7.06
C ALA A 233 8.21 7.23 -8.48
N ALA A 234 6.94 7.64 -8.63
CA ALA A 234 6.38 8.07 -9.92
C ALA A 234 7.11 9.30 -10.47
N TYR A 235 7.34 10.31 -9.64
CA TYR A 235 8.07 11.52 -10.02
C TYR A 235 9.51 11.22 -10.49
N ARG A 236 10.17 10.25 -9.83
CA ARG A 236 11.49 9.76 -10.19
C ARG A 236 11.49 8.76 -11.35
N LYS A 237 10.35 8.50 -11.96
CA LYS A 237 10.14 7.53 -13.06
C LYS A 237 10.44 6.07 -12.66
N HIS A 238 10.44 5.76 -11.37
CA HIS A 238 10.57 4.41 -10.84
C HIS A 238 9.19 3.75 -10.70
N SER A 239 8.47 3.61 -11.80
CA SER A 239 7.11 3.04 -11.85
C SER A 239 7.02 1.67 -11.18
N ASP A 240 8.07 0.85 -11.33
CA ASP A 240 8.12 -0.51 -10.75
C ASP A 240 8.14 -0.48 -9.21
N VAL A 241 8.83 0.50 -8.60
CA VAL A 241 8.80 0.68 -7.13
C VAL A 241 7.43 1.15 -6.68
N ALA A 242 6.80 2.10 -7.39
CA ALA A 242 5.48 2.62 -7.05
C ALA A 242 4.42 1.52 -7.09
N ILE A 243 4.35 0.76 -8.20
CA ILE A 243 3.35 -0.29 -8.34
C ILE A 243 3.64 -1.49 -7.45
N GLY A 244 4.93 -1.84 -7.28
CA GLY A 244 5.36 -2.88 -6.36
C GLY A 244 4.94 -2.56 -4.93
N ASN A 245 5.18 -1.33 -4.45
CA ASN A 245 4.73 -0.89 -3.14
C ASN A 245 3.22 -1.09 -2.95
N ILE A 246 2.40 -0.68 -3.90
CA ILE A 246 0.93 -0.78 -3.79
C ILE A 246 0.43 -2.22 -3.86
N ILE A 247 0.95 -3.04 -4.77
CA ILE A 247 0.60 -4.47 -4.83
C ILE A 247 1.02 -5.17 -3.53
N GLY A 248 2.23 -4.90 -3.05
CA GLY A 248 2.75 -5.43 -1.81
C GLY A 248 1.90 -5.01 -0.61
N ALA A 249 1.62 -3.71 -0.47
CA ALA A 249 0.79 -3.18 0.61
C ALA A 249 -0.61 -3.84 0.65
N ASN A 250 -1.25 -4.03 -0.51
CA ASN A 250 -2.54 -4.71 -0.58
C ASN A 250 -2.47 -6.18 -0.17
N ILE A 251 -1.43 -6.91 -0.57
CA ILE A 251 -1.21 -8.30 -0.14
C ILE A 251 -0.94 -8.34 1.37
N TYR A 252 -0.08 -7.44 1.89
CA TYR A 252 0.25 -7.38 3.32
C TYR A 252 -0.95 -7.00 4.17
N ASN A 253 -1.75 -6.04 3.75
CA ASN A 253 -2.97 -5.65 4.43
C ASN A 253 -3.90 -6.86 4.62
N LEU A 254 -4.17 -7.62 3.56
CA LEU A 254 -5.09 -8.76 3.62
C LEU A 254 -4.48 -9.98 4.31
N LEU A 255 -3.23 -10.32 4.04
CA LEU A 255 -2.63 -11.55 4.53
C LEU A 255 -1.84 -11.38 5.83
N ALA A 256 -1.01 -10.31 5.94
CA ALA A 256 -0.21 -10.08 7.13
C ALA A 256 -1.03 -9.42 8.24
N ILE A 257 -1.63 -8.26 7.98
CA ILE A 257 -2.32 -7.50 9.03
C ILE A 257 -3.52 -8.28 9.53
N MET A 258 -4.43 -8.67 8.63
CA MET A 258 -5.61 -9.46 9.05
C MET A 258 -5.23 -10.82 9.63
N GLY A 259 -4.16 -11.44 9.10
CA GLY A 259 -3.61 -12.68 9.65
C GLY A 259 -3.14 -12.52 11.08
N VAL A 260 -2.25 -11.54 11.34
CA VAL A 260 -1.71 -11.29 12.69
C VAL A 260 -2.82 -10.89 13.66
N VAL A 261 -3.67 -9.93 13.27
CA VAL A 261 -4.72 -9.43 14.16
C VAL A 261 -5.73 -10.51 14.51
N SER A 262 -6.15 -11.36 13.56
CA SER A 262 -7.09 -12.46 13.83
C SER A 262 -6.48 -13.61 14.66
N ILE A 263 -5.16 -13.80 14.61
CA ILE A 263 -4.45 -14.72 15.53
C ILE A 263 -4.49 -14.19 16.96
N VAL A 264 -4.28 -12.90 17.15
CA VAL A 264 -4.34 -12.27 18.49
C VAL A 264 -5.76 -12.31 19.03
N THR A 265 -6.74 -11.86 18.25
CA THR A 265 -8.15 -11.89 18.63
C THR A 265 -9.04 -12.13 17.40
N PRO A 266 -10.03 -13.07 17.48
CA PRO A 266 -10.97 -13.27 16.40
C PRO A 266 -11.72 -11.98 16.05
N LEU A 267 -11.87 -11.71 14.75
CA LEU A 267 -12.46 -10.47 14.24
C LEU A 267 -13.86 -10.70 13.69
N LYS A 268 -14.85 -10.09 14.33
CA LYS A 268 -16.20 -10.05 13.78
C LYS A 268 -16.24 -9.04 12.63
N VAL A 269 -16.70 -9.48 11.46
CA VAL A 269 -16.81 -8.63 10.28
C VAL A 269 -18.14 -7.88 10.32
N PRO A 270 -18.14 -6.54 10.28
CA PRO A 270 -19.36 -5.74 10.27
C PRO A 270 -20.27 -6.05 9.07
N PRO A 271 -21.61 -6.03 9.26
CA PRO A 271 -22.55 -6.31 8.17
C PRO A 271 -22.42 -5.39 6.95
N GLN A 272 -22.12 -4.09 7.16
CA GLN A 272 -21.88 -3.14 6.07
C GLN A 272 -20.70 -3.58 5.20
N ILE A 273 -19.60 -3.99 5.83
CA ILE A 273 -18.41 -4.46 5.13
C ILE A 273 -18.74 -5.71 4.30
N LEU A 274 -19.51 -6.66 4.86
CA LEU A 274 -19.92 -7.87 4.15
C LEU A 274 -20.82 -7.59 2.94
N LYS A 275 -21.69 -6.58 3.05
CA LYS A 275 -22.64 -6.25 1.98
C LYS A 275 -22.05 -5.40 0.85
N PHE A 276 -21.13 -4.49 1.16
CA PHE A 276 -20.67 -3.50 0.19
C PHE A 276 -19.14 -3.45 0.05
N ASP A 277 -18.41 -3.14 1.12
CA ASP A 277 -17.00 -2.75 1.01
C ASP A 277 -16.09 -3.87 0.52
N LEU A 278 -16.35 -5.13 0.90
CA LEU A 278 -15.62 -6.32 0.41
C LEU A 278 -15.73 -6.46 -1.11
N TRP A 279 -16.94 -6.32 -1.63
CA TRP A 279 -17.22 -6.49 -3.05
C TRP A 279 -16.67 -5.31 -3.85
N PHE A 280 -16.74 -4.10 -3.28
CA PHE A 280 -16.16 -2.92 -3.89
C PHE A 280 -14.63 -3.04 -3.98
N MET A 281 -13.95 -3.44 -2.90
CA MET A 281 -12.52 -3.72 -2.89
C MET A 281 -12.13 -4.77 -3.94
N LEU A 282 -12.87 -5.86 -4.02
CA LEU A 282 -12.63 -6.91 -5.01
C LEU A 282 -12.81 -6.38 -6.44
N GLY A 283 -13.89 -5.64 -6.69
CA GLY A 283 -14.16 -5.00 -7.98
C GLY A 283 -13.05 -4.05 -8.40
N VAL A 284 -12.59 -3.19 -7.49
CA VAL A 284 -11.48 -2.25 -7.73
C VAL A 284 -10.18 -3.01 -8.03
N THR A 285 -9.91 -4.11 -7.34
CA THR A 285 -8.75 -4.97 -7.59
C THR A 285 -8.81 -5.57 -9.00
N ILE A 286 -9.98 -6.08 -9.41
CA ILE A 286 -10.18 -6.61 -10.77
C ILE A 286 -9.99 -5.51 -11.83
N VAL A 287 -10.56 -4.32 -11.61
CA VAL A 287 -10.43 -3.19 -12.54
C VAL A 287 -8.99 -2.73 -12.68
N LEU A 288 -8.22 -2.69 -11.58
CA LEU A 288 -6.79 -2.41 -11.63
C LEU A 288 -6.08 -3.42 -12.54
N LEU A 289 -6.23 -4.70 -12.28
CA LEU A 289 -5.57 -5.74 -13.08
C LEU A 289 -5.98 -5.72 -14.54
N ALA A 290 -7.26 -5.53 -14.82
CA ALA A 290 -7.76 -5.37 -16.19
C ALA A 290 -7.14 -4.15 -16.87
N SER A 291 -7.04 -3.01 -16.19
CA SER A 291 -6.45 -1.79 -16.73
C SER A 291 -4.98 -1.97 -17.11
N ILE A 292 -4.24 -2.67 -16.26
CA ILE A 292 -2.81 -2.93 -16.49
C ILE A 292 -2.61 -3.97 -17.60
N THR A 293 -3.41 -5.03 -17.62
CA THR A 293 -3.28 -6.10 -18.61
C THR A 293 -3.68 -5.66 -20.02
N LEU A 294 -4.77 -4.90 -20.13
CA LEU A 294 -5.30 -4.45 -21.43
C LEU A 294 -4.51 -3.25 -21.99
N LYS A 295 -4.08 -2.32 -21.14
CA LYS A 295 -3.45 -1.06 -21.55
C LYS A 295 -1.95 -0.98 -21.27
N ARG A 296 -1.33 -2.04 -20.74
CA ARG A 296 0.08 -2.13 -20.33
C ARG A 296 0.52 -1.06 -19.34
N GLY A 297 -0.43 -0.51 -18.55
CA GLY A 297 -0.13 0.50 -17.55
C GLY A 297 -1.35 1.31 -17.14
N ILE A 298 -1.12 2.32 -16.32
CA ILE A 298 -2.15 3.26 -15.85
C ILE A 298 -1.90 4.62 -16.49
N SER A 299 -2.75 4.97 -17.46
CA SER A 299 -2.71 6.27 -18.14
C SER A 299 -3.45 7.34 -17.33
N ARG A 300 -3.21 8.62 -17.63
CA ARG A 300 -3.90 9.74 -16.96
C ARG A 300 -5.42 9.66 -16.98
N PRO A 301 -6.10 9.29 -18.09
CA PRO A 301 -7.56 9.11 -18.08
C PRO A 301 -8.03 8.03 -17.09
N VAL A 302 -7.29 6.91 -16.98
CA VAL A 302 -7.60 5.85 -16.01
C VAL A 302 -7.37 6.38 -14.59
N ALA A 303 -6.29 7.13 -14.36
CA ALA A 303 -5.99 7.78 -13.09
C ALA A 303 -7.11 8.74 -12.63
N ILE A 304 -7.64 9.56 -13.55
CA ILE A 304 -8.78 10.43 -13.25
C ILE A 304 -10.02 9.61 -12.90
N GLY A 305 -10.28 8.52 -13.62
CA GLY A 305 -11.35 7.59 -13.29
C GLY A 305 -11.20 6.98 -11.90
N PHE A 306 -9.99 6.55 -11.52
CA PHE A 306 -9.70 6.02 -10.19
C PHE A 306 -9.96 7.06 -9.09
N LEU A 307 -9.46 8.28 -9.26
CA LEU A 307 -9.66 9.36 -8.29
C LEU A 307 -11.14 9.76 -8.16
N GLY A 308 -11.87 9.82 -9.27
CA GLY A 308 -13.31 10.07 -9.28
C GLY A 308 -14.09 8.96 -8.57
N THR A 309 -13.70 7.70 -8.79
CA THR A 309 -14.31 6.53 -8.11
C THR A 309 -14.02 6.56 -6.62
N TYR A 310 -12.79 6.94 -6.21
CA TYR A 310 -12.45 7.10 -4.79
C TYR A 310 -13.28 8.20 -4.11
N ALA A 311 -13.40 9.35 -4.77
CA ALA A 311 -14.22 10.45 -4.26
C ALA A 311 -15.70 10.05 -4.12
N ALA A 312 -16.25 9.32 -5.10
CA ALA A 312 -17.61 8.81 -5.03
C ALA A 312 -17.77 7.78 -3.91
N TYR A 313 -16.82 6.85 -3.76
CA TYR A 313 -16.82 5.87 -2.66
C TYR A 313 -16.79 6.56 -1.30
N THR A 314 -15.88 7.52 -1.11
CA THR A 314 -15.77 8.28 0.15
C THR A 314 -17.06 9.05 0.44
N ALA A 315 -17.64 9.70 -0.57
CA ALA A 315 -18.93 10.40 -0.41
C ALA A 315 -20.05 9.44 0.02
N LEU A 316 -20.13 8.24 -0.57
CA LEU A 316 -21.11 7.22 -0.17
C LEU A 316 -20.94 6.76 1.29
N GLN A 317 -19.70 6.66 1.78
CA GLN A 317 -19.45 6.35 3.20
C GLN A 317 -19.97 7.44 4.14
N PHE A 318 -19.89 8.70 3.75
CA PHE A 318 -20.43 9.82 4.54
C PHE A 318 -21.96 9.90 4.53
N TYR A 319 -22.60 9.64 3.38
CA TYR A 319 -24.06 9.69 3.27
C TYR A 319 -24.75 8.44 3.80
N GLY A 320 -23.98 7.41 4.18
CA GLY A 320 -24.47 6.13 4.69
C GLY A 320 -24.81 5.15 3.56
N VAL A 321 -24.11 4.04 3.54
CA VAL A 321 -24.36 2.92 2.60
C VAL A 321 -25.76 2.31 2.82
N GLU A 322 -26.31 2.47 4.03
CA GLU A 322 -27.66 2.00 4.40
C GLU A 322 -28.79 2.72 3.63
N SER A 323 -28.49 3.86 3.01
CA SER A 323 -29.46 4.57 2.17
C SER A 323 -29.59 4.01 0.75
N LEU A 324 -28.73 3.04 0.37
CA LEU A 324 -28.78 2.39 -0.92
C LEU A 324 -29.87 1.27 -0.93
N PRO A 325 -30.69 1.19 -1.97
CA PRO A 325 -31.80 0.24 -2.06
C PRO A 325 -31.32 -1.18 -2.45
N PHE A 326 -30.42 -1.79 -1.67
CA PHE A 326 -29.97 -3.18 -1.89
C PHE A 326 -30.36 -4.09 -0.73
#